data_5df35f807b604a44df38964bd38ac0cc
#
_entry.id   5df35f807b604a44df38964bd38ac0cc
#
_cell.length_a   1.000
_cell.length_b   1.000
_cell.length_c   1.000
_cell.angle_alpha   90.00
_cell.angle_beta   90.00
_cell.angle_gamma   90.00
#
_symmetry.space_group_name_H-M   'P 1'
#
loop_
_entity.id
_entity.type
_entity.pdbx_description
1 polymer ?
#
loop_
_entity_poly.entity_id
_entity_poly.type
_entity_poly.pdbx_seq_one_letter_code
_entity_poly.pdbx_strand_id
1 'polypeptide(L)'
;KHYYIFNDSRLVTQEEFIEIFVNNLNLKEDDIVIMDRASNTDFARPLLEQSSGAKLGLVFHSEHTFGEHPFSYEYYYPVKYANRFDFMITSTKLQAEILKESFQKEGQQAPEIYTIPVGGLKSLQYTDQFRQPQKIMTASRLIYSKRVDLAIRAVVLAHQKGAHIDFSIFGQGMEYNRLEELIREYSAEDYIHLKGYTKLDDEYIKHSTYLTTSVTETFGLTLMEAVGAGLSIVGFDVRYGNATFIKDGENGYLVPFDGRSEQELIEDLAQRLVELSSKDMADFH
;
A
#
# COMPACT_ATOMS: atom_id res chain seq x y z
N LYS A 1 13.02 4.24 28.69
CA LYS A 1 13.78 2.98 28.48
C LYS A 1 12.86 1.84 28.85
N HIS A 2 12.68 0.88 27.94
CA HIS A 2 11.95 -0.37 28.21
C HIS A 2 12.96 -1.40 28.72
N TYR A 3 12.56 -2.19 29.74
CA TYR A 3 13.34 -3.28 30.30
C TYR A 3 12.55 -4.57 30.20
N TYR A 4 13.25 -5.67 29.97
CA TYR A 4 12.68 -6.99 29.86
C TYR A 4 13.19 -7.88 31.01
N ILE A 5 12.37 -8.77 31.52
CA ILE A 5 12.79 -9.77 32.51
C ILE A 5 13.31 -10.98 31.76
N PHE A 6 14.55 -11.36 32.02
CA PHE A 6 15.18 -12.53 31.45
C PHE A 6 15.60 -13.50 32.57
N ASN A 7 15.27 -14.77 32.40
CA ASN A 7 15.54 -15.85 33.38
C ASN A 7 15.17 -15.43 34.82
N ASP A 8 13.93 -15.05 35.05
CA ASP A 8 13.25 -14.77 36.33
C ASP A 8 13.83 -13.66 37.21
N SER A 9 14.95 -13.06 36.87
CA SER A 9 15.56 -12.07 37.80
C SER A 9 16.44 -11.00 37.18
N ARG A 10 16.82 -11.11 35.90
CA ARG A 10 17.69 -10.12 35.27
C ARG A 10 16.88 -9.15 34.42
N LEU A 11 16.91 -7.87 34.80
CA LEU A 11 16.44 -6.80 33.96
C LEU A 11 17.47 -6.49 32.87
N VAL A 12 17.06 -6.58 31.61
CA VAL A 12 17.91 -6.28 30.44
C VAL A 12 17.25 -5.17 29.63
N THR A 13 18.05 -4.37 28.97
CA THR A 13 17.59 -3.39 28.00
C THR A 13 17.06 -4.12 26.75
N GLN A 14 16.32 -3.44 25.88
CA GLN A 14 15.88 -4.00 24.62
C GLN A 14 17.07 -4.49 23.77
N GLU A 15 18.14 -3.71 23.71
CA GLU A 15 19.36 -4.04 22.96
C GLU A 15 20.00 -5.33 23.47
N GLU A 16 20.24 -5.43 24.79
CA GLU A 16 20.77 -6.65 25.42
C GLU A 16 19.86 -7.87 25.21
N PHE A 17 18.52 -7.68 25.25
CA PHE A 17 17.57 -8.76 25.00
C PHE A 17 17.69 -9.29 23.57
N ILE A 18 17.80 -8.39 22.59
CA ILE A 18 17.97 -8.75 21.18
C ILE A 18 19.30 -9.49 20.97
N GLU A 19 20.40 -9.02 21.55
CA GLU A 19 21.69 -9.70 21.49
C GLU A 19 21.62 -11.12 22.06
N ILE A 20 21.03 -11.29 23.25
CA ILE A 20 20.84 -12.59 23.87
C ILE A 20 19.97 -13.50 22.98
N PHE A 21 18.88 -12.96 22.43
CA PHE A 21 17.99 -13.72 21.55
C PHE A 21 18.73 -14.20 20.31
N VAL A 22 19.42 -13.31 19.60
CA VAL A 22 20.18 -13.63 18.38
C VAL A 22 21.28 -14.66 18.67
N ASN A 23 22.03 -14.51 19.76
CA ASN A 23 23.07 -15.43 20.16
C ASN A 23 22.54 -16.84 20.45
N ASN A 24 21.31 -16.94 20.97
CA ASN A 24 20.66 -18.22 21.27
C ASN A 24 20.05 -18.91 20.05
N LEU A 25 19.95 -18.25 18.90
CA LEU A 25 19.47 -18.89 17.67
C LEU A 25 20.41 -19.95 17.13
N ASN A 26 21.70 -19.89 17.49
CA ASN A 26 22.75 -20.82 17.03
C ASN A 26 22.75 -21.02 15.51
N LEU A 27 22.65 -19.91 14.77
CA LEU A 27 22.53 -19.88 13.31
C LEU A 27 23.72 -20.57 12.64
N LYS A 28 23.44 -21.34 11.58
CA LYS A 28 24.39 -22.11 10.79
C LYS A 28 24.38 -21.63 9.33
N GLU A 29 25.35 -22.09 8.55
CA GLU A 29 25.51 -21.75 7.12
C GLU A 29 24.27 -22.14 6.26
N ASP A 30 23.55 -23.17 6.67
CA ASP A 30 22.33 -23.63 5.96
C ASP A 30 21.07 -22.85 6.35
N ASP A 31 21.15 -21.99 7.36
CA ASP A 31 20.00 -21.20 7.81
C ASP A 31 19.80 -19.96 6.93
N ILE A 32 18.54 -19.59 6.77
CA ILE A 32 18.13 -18.35 6.12
C ILE A 32 17.34 -17.52 7.13
N VAL A 33 17.82 -16.31 7.39
CA VAL A 33 17.14 -15.35 8.27
C VAL A 33 16.57 -14.23 7.43
N ILE A 34 15.25 -14.07 7.46
CA ILE A 34 14.55 -13.01 6.74
C ILE A 34 14.05 -11.99 7.74
N MET A 35 14.51 -10.77 7.60
CA MET A 35 13.99 -9.62 8.32
C MET A 35 12.79 -9.06 7.57
N ASP A 36 11.60 -9.31 8.11
CA ASP A 36 10.33 -9.00 7.45
C ASP A 36 9.99 -7.48 7.44
N ARG A 37 10.77 -6.63 8.10
CA ARG A 37 10.59 -5.18 8.06
C ARG A 37 11.92 -4.44 8.00
N ALA A 38 12.21 -3.92 6.82
CA ALA A 38 13.41 -3.15 6.56
C ALA A 38 13.48 -1.83 7.37
N SER A 39 12.35 -1.22 7.69
CA SER A 39 12.27 0.04 8.42
C SER A 39 12.51 -0.06 9.93
N ASN A 40 12.68 -1.25 10.49
CA ASN A 40 12.77 -1.46 11.94
C ASN A 40 14.02 -2.27 12.31
N THR A 41 15.16 -1.79 11.89
CA THR A 41 16.42 -2.54 11.84
C THR A 41 17.29 -2.45 13.10
N ASP A 42 16.88 -1.78 14.15
CA ASP A 42 17.56 -1.88 15.45
C ASP A 42 17.65 -3.33 15.94
N PHE A 43 16.67 -4.16 15.59
CA PHE A 43 16.69 -5.60 15.77
C PHE A 43 17.78 -6.32 14.95
N ALA A 44 18.11 -5.76 13.81
CA ALA A 44 19.00 -6.39 12.86
C ALA A 44 20.48 -6.21 13.23
N ARG A 45 20.83 -5.21 14.03
CA ARG A 45 22.20 -4.87 14.34
C ARG A 45 23.01 -6.07 14.85
N PRO A 46 22.56 -6.85 15.84
CA PRO A 46 23.30 -8.04 16.27
C PRO A 46 23.46 -9.11 15.18
N LEU A 47 22.46 -9.30 14.32
CA LEU A 47 22.55 -10.21 13.17
C LEU A 47 23.54 -9.72 12.13
N LEU A 48 23.56 -8.41 11.86
CA LEU A 48 24.44 -7.79 10.87
C LEU A 48 25.90 -7.69 11.33
N GLU A 49 26.12 -7.58 12.63
CA GLU A 49 27.45 -7.50 13.22
C GLU A 49 28.06 -8.88 13.49
N GLN A 50 27.25 -9.93 13.62
CA GLN A 50 27.71 -11.29 13.82
C GLN A 50 27.98 -12.02 12.49
N SER A 51 29.02 -12.84 12.49
CA SER A 51 29.35 -13.71 11.35
C SER A 51 28.85 -15.12 11.63
N SER A 52 27.53 -15.35 11.46
CA SER A 52 26.94 -16.68 11.68
C SER A 52 27.09 -17.63 10.49
N GLY A 53 27.45 -17.10 9.31
CA GLY A 53 27.42 -17.85 8.05
C GLY A 53 26.02 -18.01 7.46
N ALA A 54 24.94 -17.75 8.22
CA ALA A 54 23.57 -17.80 7.73
C ALA A 54 23.31 -16.75 6.65
N LYS A 55 22.47 -17.08 5.68
CA LYS A 55 22.04 -16.13 4.65
C LYS A 55 21.05 -15.13 5.22
N LEU A 56 21.26 -13.85 4.94
CA LEU A 56 20.41 -12.76 5.44
C LEU A 56 19.60 -12.15 4.31
N GLY A 57 18.29 -12.13 4.49
CA GLY A 57 17.33 -11.48 3.60
C GLY A 57 16.59 -10.33 4.27
N LEU A 58 16.16 -9.36 3.49
CA LEU A 58 15.45 -8.17 3.96
C LEU A 58 14.22 -7.89 3.09
N VAL A 59 13.05 -7.64 3.73
CA VAL A 59 11.79 -7.34 3.02
C VAL A 59 11.42 -5.87 3.13
N PHE A 60 11.11 -5.26 1.99
CA PHE A 60 10.63 -3.88 1.89
C PHE A 60 9.10 -3.86 1.75
N HIS A 61 8.40 -3.52 2.84
CA HIS A 61 6.92 -3.40 2.86
C HIS A 61 6.39 -1.97 2.69
N SER A 62 7.26 -0.98 2.71
CA SER A 62 6.88 0.43 2.55
C SER A 62 7.77 1.12 1.55
N GLU A 63 7.41 2.35 1.21
CA GLU A 63 8.24 3.19 0.35
C GLU A 63 9.57 3.46 1.04
N HIS A 64 10.66 3.25 0.30
CA HIS A 64 12.02 3.43 0.84
C HIS A 64 12.61 4.80 0.54
N THR A 65 12.03 5.56 -0.39
CA THR A 65 12.47 6.90 -0.76
C THR A 65 11.80 7.98 0.10
N PHE A 66 12.38 9.18 0.15
CA PHE A 66 11.77 10.35 0.80
C PHE A 66 12.05 11.60 -0.04
N GLY A 67 11.04 12.09 -0.74
CA GLY A 67 11.21 13.17 -1.70
C GLY A 67 12.25 12.79 -2.77
N GLU A 68 13.27 13.63 -2.94
CA GLU A 68 14.38 13.35 -3.85
C GLU A 68 15.49 12.47 -3.23
N HIS A 69 15.41 12.18 -1.93
CA HIS A 69 16.38 11.33 -1.26
C HIS A 69 16.16 9.85 -1.64
N PRO A 70 17.21 9.15 -2.07
CA PRO A 70 17.10 7.76 -2.50
C PRO A 70 16.68 6.82 -1.36
N PHE A 71 16.94 7.20 -0.11
CA PHE A 71 16.48 6.46 1.06
C PHE A 71 15.96 7.39 2.15
N SER A 72 14.86 7.01 2.78
CA SER A 72 14.37 7.65 4.00
C SER A 72 15.22 7.23 5.21
N TYR A 73 15.17 8.02 6.28
CA TYR A 73 15.93 7.76 7.51
C TYR A 73 15.66 6.36 8.10
N GLU A 74 14.46 5.85 7.94
CA GLU A 74 14.05 4.52 8.43
C GLU A 74 14.87 3.39 7.81
N TYR A 75 15.46 3.61 6.62
CA TYR A 75 16.28 2.63 5.90
C TYR A 75 17.79 2.83 6.09
N TYR A 76 18.20 3.67 7.04
CA TYR A 76 19.62 3.93 7.29
C TYR A 76 20.44 2.65 7.53
N TYR A 77 19.95 1.74 8.39
CA TYR A 77 20.66 0.49 8.67
C TYR A 77 20.74 -0.46 7.48
N PRO A 78 19.64 -0.75 6.77
CA PRO A 78 19.68 -1.56 5.57
C PRO A 78 20.67 -1.05 4.53
N VAL A 79 20.74 0.25 4.33
CA VAL A 79 21.68 0.86 3.38
C VAL A 79 23.13 0.76 3.90
N LYS A 80 23.36 1.14 5.14
CA LYS A 80 24.68 1.09 5.76
C LYS A 80 25.31 -0.31 5.75
N TYR A 81 24.48 -1.35 5.92
CA TYR A 81 24.90 -2.75 5.98
C TYR A 81 24.47 -3.54 4.73
N ALA A 82 24.26 -2.87 3.59
CA ALA A 82 23.77 -3.52 2.38
C ALA A 82 24.63 -4.73 1.96
N ASN A 83 25.93 -4.64 2.13
CA ASN A 83 26.89 -5.71 1.84
C ASN A 83 26.82 -6.93 2.79
N ARG A 84 25.99 -6.87 3.82
CA ARG A 84 25.76 -7.98 4.76
C ARG A 84 24.51 -8.78 4.41
N PHE A 85 23.68 -8.27 3.50
CA PHE A 85 22.51 -8.99 3.01
C PHE A 85 22.87 -9.78 1.76
N ASP A 86 22.46 -11.03 1.72
CA ASP A 86 22.57 -11.88 0.53
C ASP A 86 21.53 -11.51 -0.49
N PHE A 87 20.32 -11.12 -0.03
CA PHE A 87 19.21 -10.73 -0.90
C PHE A 87 18.24 -9.75 -0.24
N MET A 88 17.48 -9.07 -1.09
CA MET A 88 16.37 -8.22 -0.69
C MET A 88 15.09 -8.64 -1.42
N ILE A 89 13.94 -8.41 -0.79
CA ILE A 89 12.63 -8.74 -1.34
C ILE A 89 11.81 -7.47 -1.42
N THR A 90 11.20 -7.24 -2.59
CA THR A 90 10.23 -6.19 -2.84
C THR A 90 8.91 -6.80 -3.32
N SER A 91 7.81 -6.08 -3.13
CA SER A 91 6.49 -6.57 -3.49
C SER A 91 6.14 -6.40 -4.98
N THR A 92 6.79 -5.44 -5.66
CA THR A 92 6.54 -5.12 -7.08
C THR A 92 7.83 -4.97 -7.85
N LYS A 93 7.78 -5.21 -9.18
CA LYS A 93 8.93 -4.99 -10.06
C LYS A 93 9.38 -3.53 -10.04
N LEU A 94 8.43 -2.60 -10.07
CA LEU A 94 8.73 -1.18 -10.03
C LEU A 94 9.50 -0.80 -8.75
N GLN A 95 9.12 -1.34 -7.58
CA GLN A 95 9.86 -1.12 -6.34
C GLN A 95 11.29 -1.70 -6.43
N ALA A 96 11.46 -2.86 -7.05
CA ALA A 96 12.78 -3.47 -7.23
C ALA A 96 13.69 -2.61 -8.11
N GLU A 97 13.16 -2.05 -9.19
CA GLU A 97 13.89 -1.17 -10.11
C GLU A 97 14.31 0.12 -9.40
N ILE A 98 13.38 0.80 -8.73
CA ILE A 98 13.67 2.03 -7.98
C ILE A 98 14.65 1.77 -6.82
N LEU A 99 14.55 0.62 -6.15
CA LEU A 99 15.49 0.25 -5.08
C LEU A 99 16.91 0.08 -5.63
N LYS A 100 17.08 -0.55 -6.80
CA LYS A 100 18.40 -0.66 -7.47
C LYS A 100 18.96 0.71 -7.83
N GLU A 101 18.12 1.59 -8.40
CA GLU A 101 18.53 2.95 -8.72
C GLU A 101 18.95 3.75 -7.47
N SER A 102 18.21 3.55 -6.36
CA SER A 102 18.53 4.20 -5.08
C SER A 102 19.91 3.81 -4.55
N PHE A 103 20.28 2.53 -4.63
CA PHE A 103 21.62 2.07 -4.28
C PHE A 103 22.70 2.65 -5.20
N GLN A 104 22.42 2.72 -6.52
CA GLN A 104 23.35 3.33 -7.48
C GLN A 104 23.59 4.81 -7.19
N LYS A 105 22.54 5.58 -6.85
CA LYS A 105 22.65 6.98 -6.45
C LYS A 105 23.52 7.20 -5.20
N GLU A 106 23.50 6.23 -4.28
CA GLU A 106 24.37 6.22 -3.10
C GLU A 106 25.78 5.66 -3.38
N GLY A 107 26.09 5.31 -4.62
CA GLY A 107 27.37 4.73 -5.01
C GLY A 107 27.60 3.32 -4.45
N GLN A 108 26.54 2.61 -4.11
CA GLN A 108 26.56 1.26 -3.55
C GLN A 108 26.05 0.23 -4.55
N GLN A 109 26.54 -1.00 -4.42
CA GLN A 109 26.00 -2.14 -5.15
C GLN A 109 24.84 -2.72 -4.34
N ALA A 110 23.66 -2.82 -4.95
CA ALA A 110 22.51 -3.50 -4.35
C ALA A 110 22.80 -5.01 -4.22
N PRO A 111 22.39 -5.66 -3.14
CA PRO A 111 22.27 -7.12 -3.09
C PRO A 111 21.34 -7.64 -4.19
N GLU A 112 21.24 -8.95 -4.35
CA GLU A 112 20.24 -9.53 -5.25
C GLU A 112 18.83 -9.16 -4.81
N ILE A 113 17.98 -8.64 -5.71
CA ILE A 113 16.64 -8.19 -5.38
C ILE A 113 15.61 -9.09 -6.07
N TYR A 114 14.84 -9.80 -5.26
CA TYR A 114 13.72 -10.63 -5.70
C TYR A 114 12.40 -9.85 -5.59
N THR A 115 11.55 -10.02 -6.60
CA THR A 115 10.17 -9.52 -6.54
C THR A 115 9.25 -10.65 -6.12
N ILE A 116 8.73 -10.57 -4.90
CA ILE A 116 7.80 -11.55 -4.33
C ILE A 116 6.57 -10.80 -3.82
N PRO A 117 5.40 -10.93 -4.48
CA PRO A 117 4.17 -10.29 -4.02
C PRO A 117 3.82 -10.68 -2.58
N VAL A 118 3.44 -9.70 -1.76
CA VAL A 118 3.06 -9.94 -0.34
C VAL A 118 1.69 -10.58 -0.17
N GLY A 119 0.95 -10.78 -1.25
CA GLY A 119 -0.36 -11.41 -1.25
C GLY A 119 -0.65 -12.13 -2.55
N GLY A 120 -1.70 -12.94 -2.51
CA GLY A 120 -2.22 -13.65 -3.66
C GLY A 120 -3.72 -13.86 -3.51
N LEU A 121 -4.41 -13.95 -4.63
CA LEU A 121 -5.84 -14.27 -4.63
C LEU A 121 -6.02 -15.77 -4.39
N LYS A 122 -6.90 -16.12 -3.45
CA LYS A 122 -7.27 -17.53 -3.22
C LYS A 122 -8.08 -18.08 -4.39
N SER A 123 -8.90 -17.24 -5.00
CA SER A 123 -9.70 -17.49 -6.19
C SER A 123 -10.04 -16.16 -6.83
N LEU A 124 -10.25 -16.16 -8.14
CA LEU A 124 -10.86 -15.00 -8.80
C LEU A 124 -12.34 -14.95 -8.41
N GLN A 125 -12.77 -13.82 -7.88
CA GLN A 125 -14.17 -13.58 -7.51
C GLN A 125 -14.92 -12.89 -8.67
N TYR A 126 -14.57 -13.26 -9.89
CA TYR A 126 -15.24 -12.73 -11.07
C TYR A 126 -16.69 -13.21 -11.11
N THR A 127 -17.60 -12.32 -11.48
CA THR A 127 -19.01 -12.63 -11.71
C THR A 127 -19.43 -12.11 -13.09
N ASP A 128 -20.15 -12.91 -13.84
CA ASP A 128 -20.79 -12.49 -15.09
C ASP A 128 -22.07 -11.67 -14.85
N GLN A 129 -22.46 -11.46 -13.59
CA GLN A 129 -23.63 -10.64 -13.28
C GLN A 129 -23.38 -9.18 -13.65
N PHE A 130 -24.39 -8.57 -14.24
CA PHE A 130 -24.37 -7.13 -14.54
C PHE A 130 -24.17 -6.33 -13.25
N ARG A 131 -23.13 -5.48 -13.25
CA ARG A 131 -22.85 -4.53 -12.17
C ARG A 131 -23.36 -3.15 -12.57
N GLN A 132 -23.94 -2.45 -11.60
CA GLN A 132 -24.37 -1.08 -11.83
C GLN A 132 -23.12 -0.17 -11.92
N PRO A 133 -22.90 0.54 -13.03
CA PRO A 133 -21.71 1.39 -13.21
C PRO A 133 -21.56 2.47 -12.13
N GLN A 134 -22.67 2.85 -11.51
CA GLN A 134 -22.75 3.88 -10.48
C GLN A 134 -22.26 3.41 -9.10
N LYS A 135 -22.17 2.09 -8.85
CA LYS A 135 -21.72 1.57 -7.56
C LYS A 135 -20.21 1.53 -7.46
N ILE A 136 -19.67 2.44 -6.68
CA ILE A 136 -18.23 2.63 -6.50
C ILE A 136 -17.84 2.32 -5.06
N MET A 137 -16.67 1.74 -4.84
CA MET A 137 -16.17 1.48 -3.51
C MET A 137 -14.71 1.90 -3.31
N THR A 138 -14.34 2.08 -2.06
CA THR A 138 -12.97 2.07 -1.58
C THR A 138 -12.85 1.24 -0.31
N ALA A 139 -11.70 0.64 -0.07
CA ALA A 139 -11.45 -0.12 1.15
C ALA A 139 -10.01 0.08 1.64
N SER A 140 -9.85 0.69 2.81
CA SER A 140 -8.53 0.95 3.37
C SER A 140 -8.60 1.23 4.87
N ARG A 141 -7.45 1.31 5.53
CA ARG A 141 -7.38 2.01 6.82
C ARG A 141 -7.73 3.48 6.60
N LEU A 142 -8.60 4.05 7.42
CA LEU A 142 -8.98 5.46 7.32
C LEU A 142 -7.95 6.32 8.06
N ILE A 143 -6.82 6.53 7.39
CA ILE A 143 -5.67 7.34 7.85
C ILE A 143 -5.30 8.37 6.79
N TYR A 144 -4.59 9.41 7.20
CA TYR A 144 -4.25 10.55 6.34
C TYR A 144 -3.62 10.16 4.99
N SER A 145 -2.70 9.19 4.96
CA SER A 145 -2.03 8.79 3.70
C SER A 145 -2.95 8.13 2.68
N LYS A 146 -4.16 7.74 3.07
CA LYS A 146 -5.16 7.18 2.15
C LYS A 146 -6.02 8.24 1.47
N ARG A 147 -5.99 9.49 1.97
CA ARG A 147 -6.66 10.66 1.39
C ARG A 147 -8.10 10.39 0.92
N VAL A 148 -8.85 9.63 1.73
CA VAL A 148 -10.28 9.33 1.42
C VAL A 148 -11.12 10.61 1.35
N ASP A 149 -10.66 11.69 1.96
CA ASP A 149 -11.22 13.04 1.81
C ASP A 149 -11.25 13.51 0.35
N LEU A 150 -10.20 13.23 -0.44
CA LEU A 150 -10.18 13.56 -1.87
C LEU A 150 -11.16 12.69 -2.67
N ALA A 151 -11.31 11.41 -2.30
CA ALA A 151 -12.31 10.54 -2.90
C ALA A 151 -13.75 11.08 -2.69
N ILE A 152 -14.08 11.48 -1.46
CA ILE A 152 -15.37 12.08 -1.12
C ILE A 152 -15.60 13.33 -1.96
N ARG A 153 -14.65 14.26 -2.00
CA ARG A 153 -14.76 15.52 -2.77
C ARG A 153 -14.90 15.27 -4.27
N ALA A 154 -14.18 14.30 -4.81
CA ALA A 154 -14.28 13.92 -6.22
C ALA A 154 -15.65 13.33 -6.56
N VAL A 155 -16.20 12.48 -5.69
CA VAL A 155 -17.56 11.92 -5.86
C VAL A 155 -18.63 13.01 -5.77
N VAL A 156 -18.50 13.95 -4.83
CA VAL A 156 -19.39 15.12 -4.72
C VAL A 156 -19.34 15.94 -6.01
N LEU A 157 -18.15 16.24 -6.52
CA LEU A 157 -18.00 17.01 -7.76
C LEU A 157 -18.56 16.25 -8.98
N ALA A 158 -18.34 14.93 -9.05
CA ALA A 158 -18.92 14.10 -10.11
C ALA A 158 -20.47 14.11 -10.06
N HIS A 159 -21.04 14.03 -8.86
CA HIS A 159 -22.48 14.12 -8.65
C HIS A 159 -23.04 15.49 -9.10
N GLN A 160 -22.35 16.59 -8.79
CA GLN A 160 -22.70 17.94 -9.28
C GLN A 160 -22.63 18.06 -10.82
N LYS A 161 -21.77 17.26 -11.47
CA LYS A 161 -21.67 17.15 -12.94
C LYS A 161 -22.71 16.17 -13.54
N GLY A 162 -23.65 15.64 -12.73
CA GLY A 162 -24.75 14.79 -13.18
C GLY A 162 -24.51 13.29 -13.11
N ALA A 163 -23.38 12.84 -12.58
CA ALA A 163 -23.14 11.41 -12.35
C ALA A 163 -23.86 10.95 -11.08
N HIS A 164 -24.76 9.97 -11.20
CA HIS A 164 -25.49 9.40 -10.05
C HIS A 164 -24.67 8.26 -9.41
N ILE A 165 -23.68 8.63 -8.58
CA ILE A 165 -22.76 7.68 -7.95
C ILE A 165 -23.25 7.31 -6.56
N ASP A 166 -23.24 6.00 -6.22
CA ASP A 166 -23.40 5.44 -4.88
C ASP A 166 -22.02 4.96 -4.41
N PHE A 167 -21.42 5.67 -3.45
CA PHE A 167 -20.07 5.44 -2.99
C PHE A 167 -20.01 4.80 -1.62
N SER A 168 -19.46 3.58 -1.54
CA SER A 168 -19.27 2.83 -0.30
C SER A 168 -17.82 2.90 0.17
N ILE A 169 -17.60 3.37 1.39
CA ILE A 169 -16.27 3.49 2.02
C ILE A 169 -16.14 2.45 3.12
N PHE A 170 -15.28 1.46 2.91
CA PHE A 170 -15.01 0.39 3.86
C PHE A 170 -13.70 0.64 4.61
N GLY A 171 -13.72 0.44 5.92
CA GLY A 171 -12.57 0.55 6.78
C GLY A 171 -12.80 1.31 8.07
N GLN A 172 -11.74 1.39 8.88
CA GLN A 172 -11.71 2.11 10.15
C GLN A 172 -10.36 2.83 10.28
N GLY A 173 -10.32 3.85 11.14
CA GLY A 173 -9.11 4.61 11.43
C GLY A 173 -9.38 5.95 12.05
N MET A 174 -8.32 6.69 12.34
CA MET A 174 -8.40 7.97 13.04
C MET A 174 -9.10 9.08 12.24
N GLU A 175 -9.21 8.93 10.93
CA GLU A 175 -9.90 9.89 10.05
C GLU A 175 -11.43 9.67 9.99
N TYR A 176 -11.97 8.58 10.58
CA TYR A 176 -13.38 8.21 10.43
C TYR A 176 -14.34 9.36 10.73
N ASN A 177 -14.20 9.99 11.91
CA ASN A 177 -15.10 11.08 12.34
C ASN A 177 -14.97 12.32 11.43
N ARG A 178 -13.74 12.67 11.02
CA ARG A 178 -13.50 13.77 10.09
C ARG A 178 -14.13 13.53 8.71
N LEU A 179 -14.08 12.30 8.22
CA LEU A 179 -14.71 11.94 6.95
C LEU A 179 -16.24 11.97 7.07
N GLU A 180 -16.80 11.53 8.20
CA GLU A 180 -18.24 11.63 8.47
C GLU A 180 -18.70 13.09 8.51
N GLU A 181 -17.98 13.97 9.16
CA GLU A 181 -18.24 15.41 9.16
C GLU A 181 -18.18 16.00 7.75
N LEU A 182 -17.17 15.62 6.97
CA LEU A 182 -17.02 16.07 5.58
C LEU A 182 -18.22 15.66 4.70
N ILE A 183 -18.71 14.43 4.86
CA ILE A 183 -19.91 13.97 4.12
C ILE A 183 -21.13 14.83 4.47
N ARG A 184 -21.33 15.16 5.75
CA ARG A 184 -22.43 16.04 6.21
C ARG A 184 -22.27 17.47 5.68
N GLU A 185 -21.05 18.03 5.68
CA GLU A 185 -20.78 19.37 5.14
C GLU A 185 -21.22 19.49 3.67
N TYR A 186 -21.04 18.41 2.90
CA TYR A 186 -21.51 18.37 1.51
C TYR A 186 -22.96 17.92 1.34
N SER A 187 -23.68 17.60 2.42
CA SER A 187 -25.04 17.01 2.37
C SER A 187 -25.07 15.78 1.44
N ALA A 188 -24.09 14.90 1.57
CA ALA A 188 -23.84 13.78 0.66
C ALA A 188 -24.22 12.41 1.26
N GLU A 189 -24.90 12.37 2.42
CA GLU A 189 -25.24 11.16 3.17
C GLU A 189 -26.13 10.19 2.39
N ASP A 190 -26.88 10.71 1.42
CA ASP A 190 -27.79 9.91 0.60
C ASP A 190 -27.06 9.02 -0.41
N TYR A 191 -25.80 9.35 -0.76
CA TYR A 191 -25.05 8.65 -1.80
C TYR A 191 -23.57 8.35 -1.44
N ILE A 192 -23.08 8.78 -0.26
CA ILE A 192 -21.74 8.44 0.27
C ILE A 192 -21.87 7.79 1.64
N HIS A 193 -21.40 6.56 1.78
CA HIS A 193 -21.66 5.73 2.94
C HIS A 193 -20.40 5.20 3.60
N LEU A 194 -20.14 5.56 4.86
CA LEU A 194 -19.13 4.94 5.70
C LEU A 194 -19.65 3.59 6.23
N LYS A 195 -19.16 2.49 5.70
CA LYS A 195 -19.63 1.12 6.03
C LYS A 195 -18.86 0.47 7.18
N GLY A 196 -17.80 1.11 7.68
CA GLY A 196 -16.95 0.52 8.71
C GLY A 196 -16.13 -0.66 8.21
N TYR A 197 -15.59 -1.45 9.15
CA TYR A 197 -14.81 -2.64 8.83
C TYR A 197 -15.74 -3.83 8.55
N THR A 198 -15.52 -4.49 7.41
CA THR A 198 -16.25 -5.70 7.02
C THR A 198 -15.38 -6.64 6.18
N LYS A 199 -15.84 -7.86 5.95
CA LYS A 199 -15.25 -8.74 4.94
C LYS A 199 -15.64 -8.24 3.57
N LEU A 200 -14.66 -8.12 2.68
CA LEU A 200 -14.84 -7.49 1.37
C LEU A 200 -15.22 -8.46 0.25
N ASP A 201 -15.07 -9.77 0.47
CA ASP A 201 -15.32 -10.78 -0.57
C ASP A 201 -16.66 -10.58 -1.28
N ASP A 202 -17.76 -10.40 -0.50
CA ASP A 202 -19.09 -10.18 -1.05
C ASP A 202 -19.35 -8.73 -1.50
N GLU A 203 -18.48 -7.80 -1.11
CA GLU A 203 -18.62 -6.38 -1.49
C GLU A 203 -18.02 -6.08 -2.84
N TYR A 204 -16.87 -6.67 -3.17
CA TYR A 204 -16.27 -6.48 -4.49
C TYR A 204 -17.20 -6.87 -5.63
N ILE A 205 -17.98 -7.93 -5.49
CA ILE A 205 -18.91 -8.39 -6.54
C ILE A 205 -20.14 -7.47 -6.73
N LYS A 206 -20.47 -6.63 -5.74
CA LYS A 206 -21.61 -5.69 -5.79
C LYS A 206 -21.26 -4.35 -6.42
N HIS A 207 -19.95 -4.05 -6.55
CA HIS A 207 -19.47 -2.77 -7.04
C HIS A 207 -18.81 -2.91 -8.42
N SER A 208 -18.80 -1.84 -9.18
CA SER A 208 -18.23 -1.79 -10.54
C SER A 208 -16.85 -1.18 -10.56
N THR A 209 -16.60 -0.22 -9.68
CA THR A 209 -15.37 0.58 -9.67
C THR A 209 -14.77 0.63 -8.27
N TYR A 210 -13.46 0.47 -8.20
CA TYR A 210 -12.67 0.70 -7.01
C TYR A 210 -11.92 2.04 -7.14
N LEU A 211 -12.15 2.96 -6.22
CA LEU A 211 -11.51 4.26 -6.17
C LEU A 211 -10.43 4.28 -5.11
N THR A 212 -9.18 4.56 -5.47
CA THR A 212 -8.07 4.72 -4.53
C THR A 212 -7.45 6.10 -4.65
N THR A 213 -7.36 6.79 -3.52
CA THR A 213 -6.75 8.13 -3.40
C THR A 213 -5.50 8.12 -2.52
N SER A 214 -4.92 6.94 -2.29
CA SER A 214 -3.67 6.78 -1.54
C SER A 214 -2.55 7.59 -2.20
N VAL A 215 -1.82 8.36 -1.42
CA VAL A 215 -0.64 9.11 -1.91
C VAL A 215 0.62 8.26 -1.98
N THR A 216 0.57 7.07 -1.41
CA THR A 216 1.58 6.02 -1.54
C THR A 216 0.94 4.66 -1.34
N GLU A 217 1.30 3.70 -2.17
CA GLU A 217 0.80 2.32 -2.08
C GLU A 217 1.90 1.34 -2.49
N THR A 218 2.45 0.63 -1.53
CA THR A 218 3.58 -0.27 -1.80
C THR A 218 3.17 -1.46 -2.66
N PHE A 219 2.07 -2.11 -2.31
CA PHE A 219 1.49 -3.21 -3.08
C PHE A 219 0.00 -3.01 -3.34
N GLY A 220 -0.81 -2.78 -2.28
CA GLY A 220 -2.24 -2.60 -2.41
C GLY A 220 -3.03 -3.91 -2.46
N LEU A 221 -3.10 -4.62 -1.34
CA LEU A 221 -3.85 -5.88 -1.25
C LEU A 221 -5.31 -5.72 -1.68
N THR A 222 -6.00 -4.68 -1.19
CA THR A 222 -7.38 -4.39 -1.56
C THR A 222 -7.54 -3.98 -3.03
N LEU A 223 -6.50 -3.36 -3.60
CA LEU A 223 -6.44 -3.04 -5.02
C LEU A 223 -6.28 -4.31 -5.87
N MET A 224 -5.38 -5.22 -5.47
CA MET A 224 -5.23 -6.53 -6.10
C MET A 224 -6.53 -7.34 -6.04
N GLU A 225 -7.20 -7.35 -4.90
CA GLU A 225 -8.49 -8.02 -4.70
C GLU A 225 -9.58 -7.42 -5.61
N ALA A 226 -9.63 -6.09 -5.73
CA ALA A 226 -10.58 -5.40 -6.61
C ALA A 226 -10.35 -5.76 -8.09
N VAL A 227 -9.08 -5.78 -8.56
CA VAL A 227 -8.73 -6.24 -9.90
C VAL A 227 -9.10 -7.70 -10.09
N GLY A 228 -8.80 -8.56 -9.11
CA GLY A 228 -9.16 -9.98 -9.15
C GLY A 228 -10.65 -10.26 -9.14
N ALA A 229 -11.45 -9.31 -8.65
CA ALA A 229 -12.91 -9.34 -8.73
C ALA A 229 -13.46 -8.69 -10.01
N GLY A 230 -12.61 -8.15 -10.89
CA GLY A 230 -12.99 -7.54 -12.17
C GLY A 230 -13.58 -6.13 -12.02
N LEU A 231 -13.20 -5.36 -11.00
CA LEU A 231 -13.59 -3.96 -10.89
C LEU A 231 -12.70 -3.09 -11.79
N SER A 232 -13.28 -2.06 -12.38
CA SER A 232 -12.50 -0.97 -12.95
C SER A 232 -11.84 -0.18 -11.83
N ILE A 233 -10.62 0.31 -12.05
CA ILE A 233 -9.89 1.01 -11.00
C ILE A 233 -9.66 2.47 -11.39
N VAL A 234 -9.92 3.39 -10.46
CA VAL A 234 -9.50 4.79 -10.59
C VAL A 234 -8.57 5.10 -9.44
N GLY A 235 -7.39 5.63 -9.73
CA GLY A 235 -6.44 5.97 -8.69
C GLY A 235 -5.37 6.94 -9.15
N PHE A 236 -4.64 7.51 -8.19
CA PHE A 236 -3.49 8.34 -8.48
C PHE A 236 -2.33 7.53 -9.08
N ASP A 237 -1.59 8.13 -10.00
CA ASP A 237 -0.33 7.58 -10.51
C ASP A 237 0.76 7.75 -9.44
N VAL A 238 0.70 6.89 -8.43
CA VAL A 238 1.66 6.85 -7.33
C VAL A 238 2.39 5.51 -7.29
N ARG A 239 3.61 5.55 -6.80
CA ARG A 239 4.43 4.35 -6.57
C ARG A 239 3.85 3.51 -5.43
N TYR A 240 3.85 2.22 -5.51
CA TYR A 240 4.28 1.29 -6.56
C TYR A 240 3.08 0.45 -7.02
N GLY A 241 2.13 0.19 -6.11
CA GLY A 241 0.98 -0.69 -6.30
C GLY A 241 0.01 -0.18 -7.37
N ASN A 242 -0.34 1.11 -7.34
CA ASN A 242 -1.29 1.66 -8.30
C ASN A 242 -0.79 1.43 -9.75
N ALA A 243 0.44 1.85 -10.06
CA ALA A 243 1.05 1.64 -11.37
C ALA A 243 1.28 0.15 -11.73
N THR A 244 1.28 -0.74 -10.72
CA THR A 244 1.39 -2.20 -10.96
C THR A 244 0.06 -2.81 -11.39
N PHE A 245 -1.05 -2.40 -10.78
CA PHE A 245 -2.35 -3.03 -10.99
C PHE A 245 -3.27 -2.27 -11.95
N ILE A 246 -3.05 -0.96 -12.13
CA ILE A 246 -3.85 -0.15 -13.03
C ILE A 246 -3.12 0.02 -14.36
N LYS A 247 -3.76 -0.44 -15.43
CA LYS A 247 -3.34 -0.18 -16.81
C LYS A 247 -4.24 0.90 -17.38
N ASP A 248 -3.67 2.11 -17.53
CA ASP A 248 -4.42 3.28 -17.94
C ASP A 248 -5.13 3.07 -19.27
N GLY A 249 -6.44 3.31 -19.28
CA GLY A 249 -7.31 3.11 -20.45
C GLY A 249 -7.71 1.67 -20.74
N GLU A 250 -7.13 0.63 -20.05
CA GLU A 250 -7.50 -0.76 -20.22
C GLU A 250 -8.44 -1.26 -19.11
N ASN A 251 -7.96 -1.28 -17.86
CA ASN A 251 -8.76 -1.73 -16.71
C ASN A 251 -9.13 -0.60 -15.74
N GLY A 252 -8.87 0.65 -16.10
CA GLY A 252 -9.13 1.81 -15.28
C GLY A 252 -8.35 3.04 -15.71
N TYR A 253 -8.18 3.97 -14.78
CA TYR A 253 -7.50 5.23 -15.03
C TYR A 253 -6.47 5.56 -13.95
N LEU A 254 -5.26 5.93 -14.36
CA LEU A 254 -4.23 6.56 -13.55
C LEU A 254 -4.33 8.09 -13.68
N VAL A 255 -4.60 8.76 -12.58
CA VAL A 255 -4.64 10.23 -12.51
C VAL A 255 -3.25 10.73 -12.13
N PRO A 256 -2.60 11.58 -12.95
CA PRO A 256 -1.30 12.17 -12.63
C PRO A 256 -1.31 12.83 -11.26
N PHE A 257 -0.32 12.52 -10.42
CA PHE A 257 -0.29 12.99 -9.03
C PHE A 257 0.78 14.06 -8.80
N ASP A 258 1.99 13.83 -9.29
CA ASP A 258 3.14 14.71 -9.03
C ASP A 258 2.95 16.11 -9.61
N GLY A 259 3.20 17.13 -8.78
CA GLY A 259 3.11 18.54 -9.17
C GLY A 259 1.67 19.08 -9.28
N ARG A 260 0.66 18.30 -8.93
CA ARG A 260 -0.76 18.71 -9.00
C ARG A 260 -1.25 19.26 -7.66
N SER A 261 -2.09 20.29 -7.73
CA SER A 261 -2.85 20.77 -6.57
C SER A 261 -3.98 19.81 -6.20
N GLU A 262 -4.45 19.86 -4.95
CA GLU A 262 -5.61 19.06 -4.52
C GLU A 262 -6.85 19.30 -5.39
N GLN A 263 -7.06 20.55 -5.82
CA GLN A 263 -8.20 20.90 -6.66
C GLN A 263 -8.12 20.20 -8.03
N GLU A 264 -6.95 20.22 -8.68
CA GLU A 264 -6.74 19.51 -9.94
C GLU A 264 -6.92 18.00 -9.80
N LEU A 265 -6.41 17.41 -8.70
CA LEU A 265 -6.59 15.98 -8.41
C LEU A 265 -8.07 15.62 -8.26
N ILE A 266 -8.85 16.46 -7.56
CA ILE A 266 -10.30 16.26 -7.38
C ILE A 266 -11.02 16.36 -8.72
N GLU A 267 -10.68 17.35 -9.56
CA GLU A 267 -11.29 17.56 -10.86
C GLU A 267 -11.01 16.40 -11.82
N ASP A 268 -9.76 15.93 -11.87
CA ASP A 268 -9.37 14.81 -12.72
C ASP A 268 -10.05 13.51 -12.27
N LEU A 269 -10.07 13.22 -10.96
CA LEU A 269 -10.80 12.06 -10.43
C LEU A 269 -12.29 12.13 -10.77
N ALA A 270 -12.92 13.28 -10.52
CA ALA A 270 -14.34 13.47 -10.82
C ALA A 270 -14.66 13.26 -12.30
N GLN A 271 -13.78 13.75 -13.21
CA GLN A 271 -13.94 13.53 -14.64
C GLN A 271 -13.91 12.04 -15.00
N ARG A 272 -12.96 11.27 -14.45
CA ARG A 272 -12.88 9.82 -14.69
C ARG A 272 -14.08 9.07 -14.12
N LEU A 273 -14.57 9.49 -12.97
CA LEU A 273 -15.78 8.91 -12.36
C LEU A 273 -17.03 9.18 -13.23
N VAL A 274 -17.19 10.37 -13.80
CA VAL A 274 -18.28 10.69 -14.74
C VAL A 274 -18.20 9.80 -15.98
N GLU A 275 -17.00 9.65 -16.56
CA GLU A 275 -16.77 8.80 -17.73
C GLU A 275 -17.15 7.34 -17.45
N LEU A 276 -16.74 6.78 -16.30
CA LEU A 276 -17.06 5.39 -15.92
C LEU A 276 -18.52 5.18 -15.60
N SER A 277 -19.18 6.14 -14.93
CA SER A 277 -20.59 6.02 -14.56
C SER A 277 -21.53 6.03 -15.76
N SER A 278 -21.08 6.53 -16.91
CA SER A 278 -21.83 6.63 -18.16
C SER A 278 -21.52 5.52 -19.17
N LYS A 279 -20.46 4.73 -18.95
CA LYS A 279 -20.07 3.64 -19.87
C LYS A 279 -20.80 2.34 -19.56
N ASP A 280 -21.11 1.59 -20.61
CA ASP A 280 -21.49 0.18 -20.47
C ASP A 280 -20.24 -0.60 -20.01
N MET A 281 -20.37 -1.41 -18.94
CA MET A 281 -19.23 -2.18 -18.39
C MET A 281 -18.60 -3.18 -19.38
N ALA A 282 -19.28 -3.45 -20.50
CA ALA A 282 -18.79 -4.28 -21.59
C ALA A 282 -17.56 -3.69 -22.31
N ASP A 283 -17.28 -2.40 -22.15
CA ASP A 283 -16.19 -1.70 -22.84
C ASP A 283 -14.81 -1.87 -22.15
N PHE A 284 -14.76 -2.56 -20.99
CA PHE A 284 -13.54 -2.77 -20.19
C PHE A 284 -13.13 -4.26 -20.06
N HIS A 285 -13.51 -5.10 -21.00
CA HIS A 285 -13.14 -6.53 -20.99
C HIS A 285 -12.28 -6.94 -22.17
#